data_7e74540d8b0739409b89566392788e84
#
_entry.id   7e74540d8b0739409b89566392788e84
#
_cell.length_a   1.000
_cell.length_b   1.000
_cell.length_c   1.000
_cell.angle_alpha   90.00
_cell.angle_beta   90.00
_cell.angle_gamma   90.00
#
_symmetry.space_group_name_H-M   'P 1'
#
loop_
_entity.id
_entity.type
_entity.pdbx_description
1 polymer ?
#
loop_
_entity_poly.entity_id
_entity_poly.type
_entity_poly.pdbx_seq_one_letter_code
_entity_poly.pdbx_strand_id
1 'polypeptide(L)'
;YLIRDRLGEKPLYYGWSNGDFVFGSELKSLRECNGFDNQIDRNVLTLYMQYMYVPNPYSIFKNIYKMEPGCIVTIDATALDFPPEEAPFSPFNSQGFSAKQWYDLAGVAENGQKNLIKDESEAVGLLEKVLTESIQAQLISDVPLGAFLSGGVDSSLIVSLMQKISTSPVKTFTIGFEESAFNEAVYAKDVAKHLGTEHNELYITANDAIDVIPSLPALYDEPFADSSQIPTHLVSKLARQNVTVALSGDAGDELFGGYNRYLWGSRIWDKVKWMSPNLRSTVGGIIKKIPTSVWDKSGHMFPGKYKVSLMGDKAYRMAHRLKTVDSLDDMYRSLVAEGYREESLVINNEVILKTKLDNHDSISNIDESEHRMMLWDSLTYLPDDILTKVDRAAMGVGLETRIPFLDHRVVELAWMLPLKMKIKNGEGKWPVREILYKYVPRDLIERPKAGFAVPVGQWMRGPLKDWASELLHEERIRREGYFNPELVQQLWQQHLSGKYDWTPRLWAILMFQSWKEGL
;
A
#
# COMPACT_ATOMS: atom_id res chain seq x y z
N TYR A 1 -23.16 -6.59 -17.26
CA TYR A 1 -22.83 -5.95 -15.98
C TYR A 1 -21.51 -6.50 -15.46
N LEU A 2 -20.61 -5.60 -14.99
CA LEU A 2 -19.46 -5.96 -14.18
C LEU A 2 -19.67 -5.38 -12.78
N ILE A 3 -19.31 -6.15 -11.75
CA ILE A 3 -19.48 -5.74 -10.34
C ILE A 3 -18.19 -6.07 -9.59
N ARG A 4 -17.63 -5.08 -8.86
CA ARG A 4 -16.51 -5.30 -7.98
C ARG A 4 -16.94 -5.19 -6.51
N ASP A 5 -16.32 -5.96 -5.63
CA ASP A 5 -16.61 -5.93 -4.20
C ASP A 5 -16.42 -4.53 -3.58
N ARG A 6 -16.94 -4.36 -2.34
CA ARG A 6 -17.04 -3.05 -1.67
C ARG A 6 -15.74 -2.28 -1.57
N LEU A 7 -14.64 -2.97 -1.27
CA LEU A 7 -13.35 -2.37 -0.93
C LEU A 7 -12.24 -2.75 -1.91
N GLY A 8 -12.56 -3.53 -2.96
CA GLY A 8 -11.61 -3.92 -3.99
C GLY A 8 -10.66 -5.02 -3.56
N GLU A 9 -11.11 -5.93 -2.69
CA GLU A 9 -10.33 -7.09 -2.26
C GLU A 9 -9.94 -7.97 -3.45
N LYS A 10 -10.84 -8.10 -4.43
CA LYS A 10 -10.57 -8.83 -5.67
C LYS A 10 -10.42 -7.90 -6.86
N PRO A 11 -9.45 -8.15 -7.75
CA PRO A 11 -9.20 -7.31 -8.92
C PRO A 11 -10.20 -7.57 -10.03
N LEU A 12 -10.49 -6.53 -10.81
CA LEU A 12 -11.26 -6.62 -12.05
C LEU A 12 -10.80 -5.52 -13.01
N TYR A 13 -10.37 -5.93 -14.20
CA TYR A 13 -9.97 -5.06 -15.30
C TYR A 13 -10.99 -5.14 -16.43
N TYR A 14 -11.14 -4.06 -17.18
CA TYR A 14 -11.95 -3.99 -18.37
C TYR A 14 -11.43 -2.90 -19.31
N GLY A 15 -11.85 -2.95 -20.56
CA GLY A 15 -11.51 -1.89 -21.51
C GLY A 15 -11.78 -2.27 -22.95
N TRP A 16 -11.21 -1.49 -23.85
CA TRP A 16 -11.37 -1.65 -25.29
C TRP A 16 -10.03 -1.89 -25.95
N SER A 17 -9.94 -2.96 -26.70
CA SER A 17 -8.75 -3.33 -27.44
C SER A 17 -9.14 -3.85 -28.81
N ASN A 18 -8.58 -3.24 -29.86
CA ASN A 18 -8.81 -3.60 -31.27
C ASN A 18 -10.31 -3.67 -31.68
N GLY A 19 -11.15 -2.77 -31.10
CA GLY A 19 -12.60 -2.73 -31.38
C GLY A 19 -13.45 -3.70 -30.55
N ASP A 20 -12.83 -4.53 -29.72
CA ASP A 20 -13.52 -5.45 -28.81
C ASP A 20 -13.52 -4.90 -27.38
N PHE A 21 -14.58 -5.21 -26.63
CA PHE A 21 -14.65 -5.01 -25.21
C PHE A 21 -14.10 -6.25 -24.51
N VAL A 22 -13.08 -6.05 -23.64
CA VAL A 22 -12.40 -7.11 -22.91
C VAL A 22 -12.52 -6.91 -21.40
N PHE A 23 -12.61 -7.98 -20.61
CA PHE A 23 -12.60 -7.91 -19.16
C PHE A 23 -12.01 -9.18 -18.55
N GLY A 24 -11.46 -9.05 -17.34
CA GLY A 24 -10.86 -10.18 -16.61
C GLY A 24 -10.31 -9.75 -15.26
N SER A 25 -10.00 -10.72 -14.43
CA SER A 25 -9.40 -10.47 -13.12
C SER A 25 -7.92 -10.12 -13.19
N GLU A 26 -7.25 -10.47 -14.29
CA GLU A 26 -5.81 -10.28 -14.50
C GLU A 26 -5.52 -9.76 -15.90
N LEU A 27 -4.60 -8.79 -16.03
CA LEU A 27 -4.21 -8.22 -17.33
C LEU A 27 -3.57 -9.26 -18.27
N LYS A 28 -2.84 -10.23 -17.71
CA LYS A 28 -2.26 -11.30 -18.53
C LYS A 28 -3.32 -12.10 -19.28
N SER A 29 -4.52 -12.29 -18.71
CA SER A 29 -5.62 -12.96 -19.41
C SER A 29 -6.21 -12.09 -20.52
N LEU A 30 -6.25 -10.77 -20.35
CA LEU A 30 -6.69 -9.86 -21.41
C LEU A 30 -5.69 -9.84 -22.57
N ARG A 31 -4.39 -9.93 -22.27
CA ARG A 31 -3.32 -9.96 -23.29
C ARG A 31 -3.37 -11.18 -24.21
N GLU A 32 -4.00 -12.27 -23.79
CA GLU A 32 -4.24 -13.45 -24.63
C GLU A 32 -5.34 -13.24 -25.66
N CYS A 33 -6.11 -12.13 -25.59
CA CYS A 33 -7.10 -11.79 -26.59
C CYS A 33 -6.39 -11.40 -27.92
N ASN A 34 -6.90 -11.92 -29.04
CA ASN A 34 -6.32 -11.61 -30.35
C ASN A 34 -6.32 -10.12 -30.65
N GLY A 35 -5.14 -9.59 -30.95
CA GLY A 35 -4.99 -8.17 -31.28
C GLY A 35 -5.01 -7.22 -30.09
N PHE A 36 -4.75 -7.73 -28.87
CA PHE A 36 -4.62 -6.88 -27.69
C PHE A 36 -3.52 -5.81 -27.92
N ASP A 37 -3.87 -4.54 -27.64
CA ASP A 37 -2.93 -3.43 -27.76
C ASP A 37 -2.10 -3.29 -26.47
N ASN A 38 -0.84 -3.70 -26.56
CA ASN A 38 0.14 -3.59 -25.47
C ASN A 38 0.72 -2.18 -25.30
N GLN A 39 0.07 -1.12 -25.85
CA GLN A 39 0.61 0.24 -25.75
C GLN A 39 0.59 0.73 -24.30
N ILE A 40 1.79 0.98 -23.75
CA ILE A 40 1.97 1.53 -22.40
C ILE A 40 1.55 3.00 -22.37
N ASP A 41 0.72 3.38 -21.39
CA ASP A 41 0.37 4.78 -21.14
C ASP A 41 1.45 5.46 -20.29
N ARG A 42 2.16 6.43 -20.88
CA ARG A 42 3.24 7.18 -20.21
C ARG A 42 2.74 8.09 -19.10
N ASN A 43 1.51 8.58 -19.21
CA ASN A 43 0.92 9.39 -18.16
C ASN A 43 0.61 8.52 -16.92
N VAL A 44 0.11 7.30 -17.14
CA VAL A 44 -0.09 6.29 -16.08
C VAL A 44 1.25 5.81 -15.51
N LEU A 45 2.28 5.63 -16.35
CA LEU A 45 3.63 5.32 -15.88
C LEU A 45 4.17 6.42 -14.94
N THR A 46 3.79 7.68 -15.17
CA THR A 46 4.14 8.77 -14.24
C THR A 46 3.45 8.61 -12.89
N LEU A 47 2.18 8.21 -12.86
CA LEU A 47 1.47 7.90 -11.61
C LEU A 47 2.10 6.70 -10.87
N TYR A 48 2.45 5.65 -11.61
CA TYR A 48 3.17 4.51 -11.04
C TYR A 48 4.50 4.93 -10.38
N MET A 49 5.28 5.79 -11.03
CA MET A 49 6.53 6.32 -10.45
C MET A 49 6.32 7.17 -9.19
N GLN A 50 5.14 7.76 -9.04
CA GLN A 50 4.77 8.54 -7.85
C GLN A 50 4.26 7.65 -6.70
N TYR A 51 3.42 6.67 -7.01
CA TYR A 51 2.70 5.89 -5.98
C TYR A 51 3.28 4.51 -5.74
N MET A 52 4.21 4.02 -6.57
CA MET A 52 4.78 2.67 -6.55
C MET A 52 3.80 1.57 -7.00
N TYR A 53 2.61 1.94 -7.39
CA TYR A 53 1.54 1.13 -7.99
C TYR A 53 0.78 1.98 -9.01
N VAL A 54 -0.01 1.35 -9.87
CA VAL A 54 -0.90 2.05 -10.79
C VAL A 54 -2.22 2.32 -10.07
N PRO A 55 -2.64 3.58 -9.84
CA PRO A 55 -3.87 3.89 -9.11
C PRO A 55 -5.13 3.67 -9.96
N ASN A 56 -6.24 3.30 -9.30
CA ASN A 56 -7.57 3.28 -9.91
C ASN A 56 -7.96 4.65 -10.48
N PRO A 57 -8.72 4.70 -11.59
CA PRO A 57 -9.21 3.59 -12.41
C PRO A 57 -8.24 3.20 -13.54
N TYR A 58 -7.01 3.68 -13.54
CA TYR A 58 -6.04 3.45 -14.60
C TYR A 58 -5.49 2.03 -14.58
N SER A 59 -5.01 1.57 -15.73
CA SER A 59 -4.09 0.45 -15.88
C SER A 59 -2.88 0.91 -16.69
N ILE A 60 -1.81 0.14 -16.66
CA ILE A 60 -0.58 0.49 -17.40
C ILE A 60 -0.78 0.53 -18.92
N PHE A 61 -1.80 -0.18 -19.45
CA PHE A 61 -2.12 -0.18 -20.87
C PHE A 61 -3.18 0.86 -21.21
N LYS A 62 -3.04 1.52 -22.37
CA LYS A 62 -4.03 2.46 -22.88
C LYS A 62 -5.39 1.77 -23.08
N ASN A 63 -6.47 2.51 -22.81
CA ASN A 63 -7.86 2.08 -22.97
C ASN A 63 -8.27 0.86 -22.14
N ILE A 64 -7.42 0.42 -21.22
CA ILE A 64 -7.73 -0.60 -20.22
C ILE A 64 -7.79 0.08 -18.85
N TYR A 65 -8.77 -0.31 -18.06
CA TYR A 65 -9.07 0.31 -16.77
C TYR A 65 -9.21 -0.73 -15.66
N LYS A 66 -8.85 -0.35 -14.44
CA LYS A 66 -9.25 -1.06 -13.23
C LYS A 66 -10.66 -0.65 -12.86
N MET A 67 -11.51 -1.59 -12.57
CA MET A 67 -12.81 -1.29 -12.01
C MET A 67 -12.66 -0.77 -10.58
N GLU A 68 -13.29 0.37 -10.28
CA GLU A 68 -13.23 0.94 -8.94
C GLU A 68 -13.94 0.05 -7.90
N PRO A 69 -13.45 0.01 -6.63
CA PRO A 69 -14.13 -0.68 -5.52
C PRO A 69 -15.57 -0.20 -5.33
N GLY A 70 -16.47 -1.13 -4.99
CA GLY A 70 -17.88 -0.81 -4.72
C GLY A 70 -18.65 -0.29 -5.93
N CYS A 71 -18.18 -0.57 -7.16
CA CYS A 71 -18.81 -0.09 -8.38
C CYS A 71 -19.53 -1.21 -9.15
N ILE A 72 -20.54 -0.79 -9.92
CA ILE A 72 -21.19 -1.57 -10.96
C ILE A 72 -21.04 -0.83 -12.29
N VAL A 73 -20.56 -1.54 -13.29
CA VAL A 73 -20.46 -1.06 -14.67
C VAL A 73 -21.55 -1.73 -15.50
N THR A 74 -22.28 -0.93 -16.26
CA THR A 74 -23.28 -1.38 -17.22
C THR A 74 -22.80 -1.01 -18.62
N ILE A 75 -22.82 -2.00 -19.51
CA ILE A 75 -22.31 -1.88 -20.88
C ILE A 75 -23.35 -2.46 -21.81
N ASP A 76 -23.64 -1.77 -22.91
CA ASP A 76 -24.38 -2.31 -24.04
C ASP A 76 -23.55 -2.27 -25.33
N ALA A 77 -24.09 -2.82 -26.41
CA ALA A 77 -23.37 -2.93 -27.68
C ALA A 77 -22.93 -1.58 -28.27
N THR A 78 -23.60 -0.50 -27.90
CA THR A 78 -23.27 0.85 -28.40
C THR A 78 -21.92 1.33 -27.86
N ALA A 79 -21.49 0.85 -26.68
CA ALA A 79 -20.18 1.18 -26.12
C ALA A 79 -19.00 0.65 -26.94
N LEU A 80 -19.22 -0.30 -27.86
CA LEU A 80 -18.16 -0.78 -28.76
C LEU A 80 -17.79 0.29 -29.80
N ASP A 81 -18.79 1.05 -30.26
CA ASP A 81 -18.58 2.13 -31.23
C ASP A 81 -18.14 3.44 -30.56
N PHE A 82 -18.44 3.60 -29.28
CA PHE A 82 -18.20 4.84 -28.51
C PHE A 82 -17.52 4.54 -27.17
N PRO A 83 -16.24 4.09 -27.18
CA PRO A 83 -15.49 3.89 -25.94
C PRO A 83 -15.32 5.23 -25.20
N PRO A 84 -15.25 5.25 -23.85
CA PRO A 84 -14.93 6.46 -23.08
C PRO A 84 -13.63 7.13 -23.57
N GLU A 85 -13.67 8.44 -23.79
CA GLU A 85 -12.48 9.23 -24.20
C GLU A 85 -11.55 9.52 -23.00
N GLU A 86 -12.08 9.43 -21.78
CA GLU A 86 -11.35 9.67 -20.54
C GLU A 86 -11.57 8.52 -19.53
N ALA A 87 -10.71 8.45 -18.53
CA ALA A 87 -10.80 7.42 -17.50
C ALA A 87 -12.15 7.52 -16.74
N PRO A 88 -12.92 6.42 -16.66
CA PRO A 88 -14.28 6.42 -16.16
C PRO A 88 -14.36 6.39 -14.63
N PHE A 89 -14.04 7.50 -13.97
CA PHE A 89 -14.28 7.67 -12.54
C PHE A 89 -15.78 7.63 -12.22
N SER A 90 -16.19 6.82 -11.26
CA SER A 90 -17.58 6.75 -10.83
C SER A 90 -17.97 7.98 -9.98
N PRO A 91 -19.14 8.62 -10.24
CA PRO A 91 -20.13 8.27 -11.27
C PRO A 91 -19.72 8.74 -12.67
N PHE A 92 -19.81 7.84 -13.64
CA PHE A 92 -19.50 8.14 -15.04
C PHE A 92 -20.64 7.66 -15.95
N ASN A 93 -20.91 8.41 -17.01
CA ASN A 93 -21.93 8.06 -17.98
C ASN A 93 -21.54 8.56 -19.39
N SER A 94 -21.52 7.65 -20.34
CA SER A 94 -21.33 7.91 -21.77
C SER A 94 -22.28 7.04 -22.59
N GLN A 95 -22.21 7.16 -23.92
CA GLN A 95 -23.07 6.38 -24.80
C GLN A 95 -22.76 4.88 -24.69
N GLY A 96 -23.76 4.12 -24.25
CA GLY A 96 -23.63 2.66 -24.05
C GLY A 96 -22.84 2.19 -22.84
N PHE A 97 -22.25 3.12 -22.04
CA PHE A 97 -21.44 2.77 -20.88
C PHE A 97 -21.80 3.63 -19.67
N SER A 98 -21.94 3.01 -18.50
CA SER A 98 -22.06 3.75 -17.24
C SER A 98 -21.37 3.02 -16.09
N ALA A 99 -20.72 3.80 -15.21
CA ALA A 99 -20.15 3.32 -13.95
C ALA A 99 -20.83 4.02 -12.78
N LYS A 100 -21.31 3.25 -11.80
CA LYS A 100 -22.00 3.75 -10.60
C LYS A 100 -21.49 3.05 -9.36
N GLN A 101 -21.34 3.79 -8.28
CA GLN A 101 -21.11 3.20 -6.97
C GLN A 101 -22.39 2.58 -6.42
N TRP A 102 -22.30 1.32 -5.98
CA TRP A 102 -23.33 0.65 -5.19
C TRP A 102 -22.95 0.60 -3.70
N TYR A 103 -21.64 0.80 -3.40
CA TYR A 103 -21.14 1.00 -2.05
C TYR A 103 -20.21 2.23 -2.05
N ASP A 104 -20.66 3.31 -1.43
CA ASP A 104 -19.93 4.57 -1.34
C ASP A 104 -19.23 4.67 0.02
N LEU A 105 -17.93 4.34 0.06
CA LEU A 105 -17.14 4.38 1.28
C LEU A 105 -17.02 5.82 1.86
N ALA A 106 -16.97 6.85 1.02
CA ALA A 106 -16.93 8.24 1.49
C ALA A 106 -18.26 8.61 2.18
N GLY A 107 -19.38 8.22 1.60
CA GLY A 107 -20.71 8.38 2.21
C GLY A 107 -20.84 7.57 3.52
N VAL A 108 -20.30 6.36 3.59
CA VAL A 108 -20.25 5.56 4.83
C VAL A 108 -19.45 6.30 5.91
N ALA A 109 -18.28 6.85 5.56
CA ALA A 109 -17.45 7.60 6.50
C ALA A 109 -18.16 8.87 6.99
N GLU A 110 -18.75 9.64 6.09
CA GLU A 110 -19.51 10.85 6.44
C GLU A 110 -20.69 10.53 7.37
N ASN A 111 -21.47 9.48 7.04
CA ASN A 111 -22.59 9.05 7.87
C ASN A 111 -22.13 8.56 9.24
N GLY A 112 -21.02 7.82 9.30
CA GLY A 112 -20.41 7.35 10.55
C GLY A 112 -20.01 8.52 11.45
N GLN A 113 -19.38 9.57 10.89
CA GLN A 113 -18.97 10.76 11.64
C GLN A 113 -20.16 11.59 12.18
N LYS A 114 -21.33 11.48 11.55
CA LYS A 114 -22.59 12.09 12.06
C LYS A 114 -23.21 11.27 13.21
N ASN A 115 -22.83 9.98 13.35
CA ASN A 115 -23.42 9.03 14.29
C ASN A 115 -22.36 8.42 15.23
N LEU A 116 -21.54 9.27 15.86
CA LEU A 116 -20.41 8.82 16.68
C LEU A 116 -20.84 8.07 17.94
N ILE A 117 -20.17 6.96 18.19
CA ILE A 117 -20.24 6.23 19.46
C ILE A 117 -19.50 7.04 20.53
N LYS A 118 -20.16 7.27 21.68
CA LYS A 118 -19.64 8.14 22.73
C LYS A 118 -18.93 7.40 23.85
N ASP A 119 -19.32 6.15 24.10
CA ASP A 119 -18.76 5.33 25.18
C ASP A 119 -17.65 4.43 24.66
N GLU A 120 -16.49 4.46 25.33
CA GLU A 120 -15.31 3.67 24.94
C GLU A 120 -15.53 2.16 25.14
N SER A 121 -16.24 1.77 26.20
CA SER A 121 -16.49 0.36 26.50
C SER A 121 -17.50 -0.24 25.52
N GLU A 122 -18.53 0.53 25.16
CA GLU A 122 -19.47 0.18 24.10
C GLU A 122 -18.76 -0.01 22.76
N ALA A 123 -17.89 0.95 22.38
CA ALA A 123 -17.14 0.88 21.13
C ALA A 123 -16.26 -0.38 21.02
N VAL A 124 -15.51 -0.67 22.08
CA VAL A 124 -14.66 -1.88 22.16
C VAL A 124 -15.50 -3.16 22.14
N GLY A 125 -16.60 -3.20 22.87
CA GLY A 125 -17.50 -4.36 22.90
C GLY A 125 -18.18 -4.64 21.57
N LEU A 126 -18.67 -3.61 20.89
CA LEU A 126 -19.28 -3.72 19.56
C LEU A 126 -18.25 -4.17 18.52
N LEU A 127 -17.03 -3.59 18.52
CA LEU A 127 -15.98 -3.98 17.59
C LEU A 127 -15.56 -5.44 17.78
N GLU A 128 -15.35 -5.87 19.02
CA GLU A 128 -15.03 -7.27 19.32
C GLU A 128 -16.11 -8.23 18.81
N LYS A 129 -17.39 -7.88 19.04
CA LYS A 129 -18.51 -8.68 18.59
C LYS A 129 -18.54 -8.79 17.07
N VAL A 130 -18.55 -7.65 16.36
CA VAL A 130 -18.68 -7.61 14.89
C VAL A 130 -17.48 -8.28 14.22
N LEU A 131 -16.26 -8.05 14.73
CA LEU A 131 -15.06 -8.69 14.21
C LEU A 131 -15.07 -10.21 14.45
N THR A 132 -15.56 -10.67 15.62
CA THR A 132 -15.73 -12.10 15.88
C THR A 132 -16.73 -12.73 14.92
N GLU A 133 -17.86 -12.07 14.65
CA GLU A 133 -18.85 -12.53 13.68
C GLU A 133 -18.29 -12.57 12.25
N SER A 134 -17.50 -11.57 11.86
CA SER A 134 -16.79 -11.54 10.57
C SER A 134 -15.85 -12.75 10.44
N ILE A 135 -15.03 -13.01 11.45
CA ILE A 135 -14.13 -14.16 11.47
C ILE A 135 -14.93 -15.46 11.39
N GLN A 136 -16.00 -15.62 12.16
CA GLN A 136 -16.85 -16.83 12.11
C GLN A 136 -17.40 -17.09 10.71
N ALA A 137 -17.85 -16.05 10.01
CA ALA A 137 -18.34 -16.18 8.64
C ALA A 137 -17.23 -16.58 7.66
N GLN A 138 -16.01 -16.04 7.86
CA GLN A 138 -14.85 -16.31 7.01
C GLN A 138 -14.13 -17.64 7.33
N LEU A 139 -14.44 -18.28 8.46
CA LEU A 139 -13.96 -19.63 8.79
C LEU A 139 -14.74 -20.74 8.08
N ILE A 140 -15.87 -20.43 7.45
CA ILE A 140 -16.63 -21.42 6.67
C ILE A 140 -15.80 -21.78 5.42
N SER A 141 -15.30 -23.01 5.38
CA SER A 141 -14.44 -23.49 4.30
C SER A 141 -14.48 -25.01 4.22
N ASP A 142 -14.49 -25.54 2.98
CA ASP A 142 -14.37 -26.99 2.70
C ASP A 142 -12.91 -27.46 2.63
N VAL A 143 -11.94 -26.55 2.80
CA VAL A 143 -10.52 -26.81 2.70
C VAL A 143 -9.78 -26.34 3.96
N PRO A 144 -8.55 -26.84 4.23
CA PRO A 144 -7.76 -26.42 5.37
C PRO A 144 -7.52 -24.90 5.39
N LEU A 145 -7.69 -24.30 6.57
CA LEU A 145 -7.61 -22.88 6.78
C LEU A 145 -6.61 -22.54 7.89
N GLY A 146 -5.93 -21.38 7.75
CA GLY A 146 -4.98 -20.84 8.72
C GLY A 146 -4.99 -19.31 8.76
N ALA A 147 -3.95 -18.71 9.32
CA ALA A 147 -3.81 -17.25 9.38
C ALA A 147 -2.34 -16.82 9.31
N PHE A 148 -2.10 -15.64 8.76
CA PHE A 148 -0.81 -14.98 8.88
C PHE A 148 -0.64 -14.36 10.27
N LEU A 149 0.53 -14.50 10.87
CA LEU A 149 0.86 -13.97 12.19
C LEU A 149 2.21 -13.28 12.15
N SER A 150 2.23 -11.95 12.20
CA SER A 150 3.45 -11.15 12.28
C SER A 150 3.87 -10.77 13.70
N GLY A 151 3.03 -11.10 14.71
CA GLY A 151 3.18 -10.59 16.08
C GLY A 151 2.86 -9.09 16.21
N GLY A 152 2.31 -8.46 15.16
CA GLY A 152 1.73 -7.12 15.19
C GLY A 152 0.31 -7.13 15.77
N VAL A 153 -0.23 -5.94 16.05
CA VAL A 153 -1.54 -5.78 16.71
C VAL A 153 -2.67 -6.46 15.94
N ASP A 154 -2.75 -6.22 14.61
CA ASP A 154 -3.88 -6.67 13.80
C ASP A 154 -3.88 -8.18 13.62
N SER A 155 -2.76 -8.75 13.15
CA SER A 155 -2.65 -10.19 12.94
C SER A 155 -2.83 -10.97 14.26
N SER A 156 -2.28 -10.44 15.37
CA SER A 156 -2.44 -11.06 16.68
C SER A 156 -3.90 -11.03 17.16
N LEU A 157 -4.65 -9.94 16.89
CA LEU A 157 -6.07 -9.90 17.23
C LEU A 157 -6.87 -10.89 16.40
N ILE A 158 -6.67 -10.94 15.07
CA ILE A 158 -7.36 -11.90 14.20
C ILE A 158 -7.10 -13.33 14.70
N VAL A 159 -5.83 -13.69 14.92
CA VAL A 159 -5.47 -15.04 15.41
C VAL A 159 -6.04 -15.32 16.81
N SER A 160 -6.07 -14.33 17.72
CA SER A 160 -6.64 -14.49 19.07
C SER A 160 -8.14 -14.80 19.01
N LEU A 161 -8.90 -14.03 18.23
CA LEU A 161 -10.34 -14.25 18.05
C LEU A 161 -10.62 -15.56 17.31
N MET A 162 -9.81 -15.90 16.31
CA MET A 162 -9.89 -17.16 15.59
C MET A 162 -9.63 -18.35 16.51
N GLN A 163 -8.60 -18.32 17.36
CA GLN A 163 -8.29 -19.38 18.32
C GLN A 163 -9.38 -19.51 19.39
N LYS A 164 -9.98 -18.39 19.84
CA LYS A 164 -11.09 -18.39 20.81
C LYS A 164 -12.31 -19.19 20.34
N ILE A 165 -12.62 -19.13 19.05
CA ILE A 165 -13.80 -19.80 18.47
C ILE A 165 -13.49 -21.15 17.85
N SER A 166 -12.21 -21.50 17.68
CA SER A 166 -11.76 -22.76 17.11
C SER A 166 -11.70 -23.86 18.17
N THR A 167 -12.07 -25.08 17.80
CA THR A 167 -12.01 -26.27 18.66
C THR A 167 -10.65 -26.98 18.62
N SER A 168 -9.79 -26.60 17.68
CA SER A 168 -8.43 -27.12 17.49
C SER A 168 -7.42 -25.99 17.34
N PRO A 169 -6.12 -26.24 17.57
CA PRO A 169 -5.09 -25.23 17.34
C PRO A 169 -5.16 -24.67 15.91
N VAL A 170 -5.19 -23.33 15.81
CA VAL A 170 -5.18 -22.62 14.54
C VAL A 170 -3.80 -22.72 13.92
N LYS A 171 -3.71 -23.05 12.64
CA LYS A 171 -2.45 -23.01 11.89
C LYS A 171 -2.06 -21.56 11.63
N THR A 172 -0.88 -21.16 12.08
CA THR A 172 -0.35 -19.82 11.87
C THR A 172 0.97 -19.85 11.13
N PHE A 173 1.21 -18.81 10.31
CA PHE A 173 2.37 -18.74 9.42
C PHE A 173 3.07 -17.39 9.56
N THR A 174 4.40 -17.43 9.67
CA THR A 174 5.26 -16.24 9.70
C THR A 174 6.54 -16.45 8.92
N ILE A 175 7.14 -15.34 8.47
CA ILE A 175 8.50 -15.32 7.95
C ILE A 175 9.38 -14.51 8.88
N GLY A 176 10.59 -15.03 9.12
CA GLY A 176 11.70 -14.30 9.74
C GLY A 176 12.80 -14.03 8.73
N PHE A 177 13.59 -13.02 9.00
CA PHE A 177 14.84 -12.74 8.30
C PHE A 177 16.02 -13.12 9.21
N GLU A 178 17.13 -13.57 8.62
CA GLU A 178 18.35 -13.81 9.40
C GLU A 178 18.90 -12.50 9.97
N GLU A 179 18.67 -11.38 9.29
CA GLU A 179 19.02 -10.05 9.76
C GLU A 179 18.12 -9.61 10.92
N SER A 180 18.67 -9.54 12.13
CA SER A 180 17.93 -9.25 13.36
C SER A 180 17.09 -7.96 13.33
N ALA A 181 17.49 -6.96 12.53
CA ALA A 181 16.78 -5.69 12.40
C ALA A 181 15.42 -5.83 11.67
N PHE A 182 15.21 -6.90 10.90
CA PHE A 182 14.01 -7.17 10.11
C PHE A 182 13.26 -8.41 10.59
N ASN A 183 13.73 -9.08 11.66
CA ASN A 183 13.18 -10.34 12.13
C ASN A 183 12.03 -10.15 13.10
N GLU A 184 10.79 -10.20 12.59
CA GLU A 184 9.56 -10.16 13.39
C GLU A 184 9.11 -11.57 13.85
N ALA A 185 9.67 -12.65 13.30
CA ALA A 185 9.23 -14.02 13.61
C ALA A 185 9.39 -14.38 15.08
N VAL A 186 10.41 -13.88 15.77
CA VAL A 186 10.61 -14.11 17.21
C VAL A 186 9.38 -13.68 18.00
N TYR A 187 8.80 -12.55 17.68
CA TYR A 187 7.62 -12.02 18.37
C TYR A 187 6.34 -12.76 17.97
N ALA A 188 6.22 -13.12 16.69
CA ALA A 188 5.11 -13.96 16.24
C ALA A 188 5.09 -15.30 16.97
N LYS A 189 6.26 -15.90 17.17
CA LYS A 189 6.45 -17.14 17.94
C LYS A 189 5.98 -17.03 19.37
N ASP A 190 6.32 -15.93 20.06
CA ASP A 190 5.92 -15.72 21.46
C ASP A 190 4.40 -15.57 21.58
N VAL A 191 3.77 -14.83 20.66
CA VAL A 191 2.31 -14.69 20.58
C VAL A 191 1.66 -16.06 20.26
N ALA A 192 2.19 -16.78 19.27
CA ALA A 192 1.70 -18.10 18.88
C ALA A 192 1.74 -19.11 20.05
N LYS A 193 2.86 -19.13 20.78
CA LYS A 193 3.03 -19.97 21.97
C LYS A 193 2.01 -19.60 23.07
N HIS A 194 1.78 -18.31 23.30
CA HIS A 194 0.80 -17.85 24.28
C HIS A 194 -0.62 -18.28 23.91
N LEU A 195 -0.99 -18.16 22.64
CA LEU A 195 -2.31 -18.52 22.13
C LEU A 195 -2.50 -20.03 21.92
N GLY A 196 -1.44 -20.82 21.93
CA GLY A 196 -1.48 -22.27 21.72
C GLY A 196 -1.78 -22.66 20.27
N THR A 197 -1.34 -21.88 19.29
CA THR A 197 -1.52 -22.15 17.85
C THR A 197 -0.51 -23.18 17.33
N GLU A 198 -0.82 -23.85 16.21
CA GLU A 198 0.12 -24.64 15.43
C GLU A 198 0.92 -23.68 14.54
N HIS A 199 2.08 -23.24 15.04
CA HIS A 199 2.86 -22.18 14.43
C HIS A 199 3.94 -22.71 13.48
N ASN A 200 3.96 -22.17 12.25
CA ASN A 200 4.91 -22.51 11.21
C ASN A 200 5.76 -21.27 10.88
N GLU A 201 7.07 -21.41 11.04
CA GLU A 201 8.05 -20.35 10.82
C GLU A 201 8.95 -20.71 9.63
N LEU A 202 9.23 -19.73 8.77
CA LEU A 202 10.27 -19.85 7.74
C LEU A 202 11.25 -18.70 7.91
N TYR A 203 12.51 -19.02 8.12
CA TYR A 203 13.59 -18.03 8.11
C TYR A 203 14.19 -17.98 6.73
N ILE A 204 14.19 -16.79 6.12
CA ILE A 204 14.67 -16.55 4.77
C ILE A 204 15.97 -15.76 4.79
N THR A 205 16.87 -16.13 3.90
CA THR A 205 18.10 -15.42 3.61
C THR A 205 17.84 -14.29 2.59
N ALA A 206 18.80 -13.38 2.44
CA ALA A 206 18.77 -12.40 1.36
C ALA A 206 18.69 -13.08 -0.03
N ASN A 207 19.35 -14.23 -0.20
CA ASN A 207 19.31 -14.97 -1.47
C ASN A 207 17.93 -15.55 -1.77
N ASP A 208 17.24 -16.13 -0.78
CA ASP A 208 15.86 -16.62 -0.95
C ASP A 208 14.92 -15.50 -1.39
N ALA A 209 15.11 -14.29 -0.85
CA ALA A 209 14.33 -13.13 -1.23
C ALA A 209 14.67 -12.61 -2.64
N ILE A 210 15.97 -12.66 -3.01
CA ILE A 210 16.46 -12.27 -4.34
C ILE A 210 15.94 -13.22 -5.40
N ASP A 211 15.89 -14.51 -5.14
CA ASP A 211 15.43 -15.56 -6.08
C ASP A 211 13.94 -15.39 -6.46
N VAL A 212 13.16 -14.68 -5.65
CA VAL A 212 11.75 -14.37 -5.96
C VAL A 212 11.60 -13.21 -6.96
N ILE A 213 12.55 -12.27 -6.99
CA ILE A 213 12.44 -11.01 -7.76
C ILE A 213 12.11 -11.24 -9.24
N PRO A 214 12.73 -12.21 -9.96
CA PRO A 214 12.40 -12.44 -11.37
C PRO A 214 10.96 -12.90 -11.62
N SER A 215 10.30 -13.50 -10.62
CA SER A 215 8.91 -13.97 -10.75
C SER A 215 7.86 -12.89 -10.43
N LEU A 216 8.23 -11.83 -9.73
CA LEU A 216 7.29 -10.77 -9.30
C LEU A 216 6.55 -10.11 -10.45
N PRO A 217 7.19 -9.74 -11.58
CA PRO A 217 6.50 -9.09 -12.69
C PRO A 217 5.34 -9.90 -13.25
N ALA A 218 5.49 -11.24 -13.33
CA ALA A 218 4.44 -12.12 -13.80
C ALA A 218 3.29 -12.31 -12.80
N LEU A 219 3.56 -12.09 -11.49
CA LEU A 219 2.54 -12.20 -10.43
C LEU A 219 1.60 -10.99 -10.42
N TYR A 220 2.14 -9.78 -10.66
CA TYR A 220 1.38 -8.53 -10.47
C TYR A 220 0.72 -7.98 -11.74
N ASP A 221 0.94 -8.60 -12.90
CA ASP A 221 0.36 -8.25 -14.21
C ASP A 221 0.76 -6.88 -14.77
N GLU A 222 0.98 -5.89 -13.93
CA GLU A 222 1.44 -4.54 -14.25
C GLU A 222 2.58 -4.13 -13.31
N PRO A 223 3.30 -3.04 -13.58
CA PRO A 223 4.38 -2.62 -12.69
C PRO A 223 3.90 -2.39 -11.27
N PHE A 224 4.57 -3.03 -10.31
CA PHE A 224 4.27 -2.92 -8.88
C PHE A 224 5.58 -2.88 -8.08
N ALA A 225 5.72 -1.90 -7.18
CA ALA A 225 7.01 -1.61 -6.55
C ALA A 225 6.98 -1.55 -5.01
N ASP A 226 5.90 -1.94 -4.34
CA ASP A 226 5.99 -2.17 -2.90
C ASP A 226 6.90 -3.37 -2.62
N SER A 227 8.05 -3.13 -1.98
CA SER A 227 9.05 -4.16 -1.72
C SER A 227 8.57 -5.25 -0.77
N SER A 228 7.52 -5.01 0.01
CA SER A 228 6.90 -6.02 0.87
C SER A 228 6.16 -7.12 0.10
N GLN A 229 6.00 -6.98 -1.23
CA GLN A 229 5.55 -8.06 -2.11
C GLN A 229 6.42 -9.33 -1.99
N ILE A 230 7.72 -9.17 -1.75
CA ILE A 230 8.67 -10.29 -1.62
C ILE A 230 8.32 -11.17 -0.39
N PRO A 231 8.33 -10.64 0.85
CA PRO A 231 7.95 -11.44 2.01
C PRO A 231 6.49 -11.90 1.97
N THR A 232 5.58 -11.12 1.39
CA THR A 232 4.17 -11.53 1.24
C THR A 232 4.04 -12.77 0.36
N HIS A 233 4.77 -12.85 -0.75
CA HIS A 233 4.79 -14.03 -1.60
C HIS A 233 5.40 -15.25 -0.88
N LEU A 234 6.51 -15.07 -0.18
CA LEU A 234 7.19 -16.14 0.54
C LEU A 234 6.34 -16.72 1.70
N VAL A 235 5.64 -15.87 2.49
CA VAL A 235 4.74 -16.36 3.54
C VAL A 235 3.52 -17.06 2.94
N SER A 236 3.02 -16.58 1.81
CA SER A 236 1.92 -17.23 1.10
C SER A 236 2.34 -18.61 0.58
N LYS A 237 3.56 -18.74 0.03
CA LYS A 237 4.14 -20.02 -0.40
C LYS A 237 4.32 -20.99 0.77
N LEU A 238 4.76 -20.51 1.93
CA LEU A 238 4.83 -21.33 3.15
C LEU A 238 3.45 -21.81 3.59
N ALA A 239 2.48 -20.89 3.68
CA ALA A 239 1.12 -21.20 4.11
C ALA A 239 0.47 -22.23 3.17
N ARG A 240 0.65 -22.09 1.86
CA ARG A 240 0.06 -22.97 0.85
C ARG A 240 0.48 -24.43 0.99
N GLN A 241 1.60 -24.71 1.61
CA GLN A 241 2.03 -26.10 1.90
C GLN A 241 1.10 -26.80 2.89
N ASN A 242 0.38 -26.06 3.74
CA ASN A 242 -0.42 -26.60 4.83
C ASN A 242 -1.92 -26.24 4.74
N VAL A 243 -2.25 -25.15 4.05
CA VAL A 243 -3.61 -24.62 3.95
C VAL A 243 -3.91 -24.10 2.55
N THR A 244 -5.19 -23.95 2.24
CA THR A 244 -5.65 -23.37 0.97
C THR A 244 -6.26 -21.99 1.16
N VAL A 245 -6.63 -21.67 2.40
CA VAL A 245 -7.18 -20.37 2.81
C VAL A 245 -6.39 -19.83 3.99
N ALA A 246 -6.07 -18.53 3.99
CA ALA A 246 -5.44 -17.87 5.12
C ALA A 246 -6.14 -16.54 5.46
N LEU A 247 -6.41 -16.31 6.76
CA LEU A 247 -6.88 -15.02 7.23
C LEU A 247 -5.71 -14.06 7.40
N SER A 248 -5.94 -12.78 7.04
CA SER A 248 -4.97 -11.69 7.17
C SER A 248 -5.51 -10.55 8.04
N GLY A 249 -4.60 -9.79 8.66
CA GLY A 249 -4.91 -8.61 9.46
C GLY A 249 -4.83 -7.29 8.69
N ASP A 250 -4.82 -7.30 7.36
CA ASP A 250 -4.77 -6.09 6.54
C ASP A 250 -6.00 -5.20 6.76
N ALA A 251 -5.95 -3.95 6.33
CA ALA A 251 -6.94 -2.89 6.55
C ALA A 251 -7.05 -2.35 8.00
N GLY A 252 -6.42 -2.97 8.97
CA GLY A 252 -6.43 -2.48 10.36
C GLY A 252 -5.72 -1.13 10.52
N ASP A 253 -4.66 -0.87 9.76
CA ASP A 253 -3.93 0.40 9.78
C ASP A 253 -4.80 1.56 9.24
N GLU A 254 -5.50 1.34 8.13
CA GLU A 254 -6.35 2.33 7.46
C GLU A 254 -7.59 2.67 8.28
N LEU A 255 -8.25 1.66 8.84
CA LEU A 255 -9.50 1.84 9.56
C LEU A 255 -9.33 2.39 10.98
N PHE A 256 -8.20 2.09 11.63
CA PHE A 256 -7.98 2.42 13.05
C PHE A 256 -6.76 3.31 13.30
N GLY A 257 -6.21 3.95 12.27
CA GLY A 257 -5.18 4.97 12.41
C GLY A 257 -3.79 4.45 12.78
N GLY A 258 -3.37 3.31 12.19
CA GLY A 258 -2.11 2.66 12.54
C GLY A 258 -0.87 3.22 11.87
N TYR A 259 -0.98 3.99 10.80
CA TYR A 259 0.18 4.54 10.10
C TYR A 259 0.75 5.78 10.76
N ASN A 260 2.06 5.83 10.87
CA ASN A 260 2.77 6.99 11.41
C ASN A 260 2.50 8.27 10.62
N ARG A 261 2.16 8.19 9.33
CA ARG A 261 1.87 9.36 8.49
C ARG A 261 0.68 10.17 9.00
N TYR A 262 -0.31 9.54 9.61
CA TYR A 262 -1.46 10.23 10.22
C TYR A 262 -1.03 11.14 11.37
N LEU A 263 -0.14 10.63 12.23
CA LEU A 263 0.37 11.39 13.38
C LEU A 263 1.41 12.43 12.99
N TRP A 264 2.29 12.09 12.05
CA TRP A 264 3.42 12.96 11.70
C TRP A 264 3.01 14.05 10.72
N GLY A 265 2.11 13.76 9.78
CA GLY A 265 1.60 14.74 8.82
C GLY A 265 1.01 15.95 9.52
N SER A 266 0.06 15.75 10.42
CA SER A 266 -0.57 16.80 11.22
C SER A 266 0.44 17.53 12.10
N ARG A 267 1.31 16.79 12.84
CA ARG A 267 2.33 17.40 13.71
C ARG A 267 3.36 18.25 12.95
N ILE A 268 3.78 17.82 11.78
CA ILE A 268 4.72 18.60 10.95
C ILE A 268 4.01 19.85 10.43
N TRP A 269 2.79 19.68 9.91
CA TRP A 269 2.01 20.79 9.40
C TRP A 269 1.75 21.85 10.47
N ASP A 270 1.35 21.46 11.66
CA ASP A 270 1.12 22.38 12.78
C ASP A 270 2.34 23.23 13.15
N LYS A 271 3.54 22.67 12.97
CA LYS A 271 4.81 23.38 13.22
C LYS A 271 5.17 24.37 12.11
N VAL A 272 4.64 24.21 10.90
CA VAL A 272 5.04 25.04 9.75
C VAL A 272 3.91 25.89 9.15
N LYS A 273 2.63 25.60 9.45
CA LYS A 273 1.46 26.32 8.91
C LYS A 273 1.43 27.82 9.22
N TRP A 274 2.05 28.25 10.34
CA TRP A 274 2.16 29.66 10.71
C TRP A 274 3.12 30.46 9.82
N MET A 275 4.02 29.75 9.09
CA MET A 275 4.97 30.37 8.17
C MET A 275 4.28 30.66 6.84
N SER A 276 4.46 31.86 6.30
CA SER A 276 4.01 32.16 4.93
C SER A 276 4.71 31.27 3.90
N PRO A 277 4.12 31.02 2.73
CA PRO A 277 4.74 30.20 1.67
C PRO A 277 6.14 30.70 1.29
N ASN A 278 6.35 32.02 1.21
CA ASN A 278 7.64 32.63 0.92
C ASN A 278 8.67 32.33 2.01
N LEU A 279 8.29 32.39 3.28
CA LEU A 279 9.18 32.08 4.41
C LEU A 279 9.55 30.59 4.41
N ARG A 280 8.58 29.70 4.19
CA ARG A 280 8.82 28.25 4.07
C ARG A 280 9.79 27.95 2.93
N SER A 281 9.57 28.56 1.76
CA SER A 281 10.45 28.42 0.59
C SER A 281 11.88 28.92 0.89
N THR A 282 12.01 30.03 1.60
CA THR A 282 13.32 30.59 2.00
C THR A 282 14.05 29.65 2.95
N VAL A 283 13.37 29.16 3.99
CA VAL A 283 13.94 28.20 4.95
C VAL A 283 14.33 26.91 4.23
N GLY A 284 13.47 26.36 3.36
CA GLY A 284 13.80 25.21 2.53
C GLY A 284 15.03 25.46 1.64
N GLY A 285 15.15 26.68 1.08
CA GLY A 285 16.33 27.09 0.32
C GLY A 285 17.62 27.11 1.14
N ILE A 286 17.56 27.59 2.37
CA ILE A 286 18.71 27.61 3.29
C ILE A 286 19.13 26.18 3.65
N ILE A 287 18.19 25.30 3.98
CA ILE A 287 18.48 23.90 4.31
C ILE A 287 19.20 23.21 3.14
N LYS A 288 18.74 23.42 1.89
CA LYS A 288 19.37 22.85 0.68
C LYS A 288 20.75 23.41 0.36
N LYS A 289 21.12 24.59 0.87
CA LYS A 289 22.48 25.15 0.70
C LYS A 289 23.52 24.50 1.62
N ILE A 290 23.10 23.87 2.70
CA ILE A 290 23.99 23.17 3.63
C ILE A 290 24.26 21.77 3.06
N PRO A 291 25.51 21.38 2.79
CA PRO A 291 25.83 20.05 2.26
C PRO A 291 25.28 18.91 3.12
N THR A 292 24.80 17.83 2.49
CA THR A 292 24.27 16.65 3.20
C THR A 292 25.25 16.08 4.23
N SER A 293 26.55 16.11 3.92
CA SER A 293 27.62 15.65 4.83
C SER A 293 27.70 16.41 6.16
N VAL A 294 27.28 17.68 6.19
CA VAL A 294 27.22 18.47 7.43
C VAL A 294 26.04 18.00 8.28
N TRP A 295 24.89 17.77 7.64
CA TRP A 295 23.71 17.21 8.30
C TRP A 295 23.99 15.80 8.86
N ASP A 296 24.66 14.94 8.09
CA ASP A 296 24.98 13.58 8.51
C ASP A 296 25.89 13.57 9.74
N LYS A 297 26.90 14.47 9.78
CA LYS A 297 27.73 14.65 10.98
C LYS A 297 26.90 15.07 12.19
N SER A 298 25.94 15.98 12.02
CA SER A 298 25.05 16.37 13.11
C SER A 298 24.16 15.23 13.59
N GLY A 299 23.67 14.39 12.67
CA GLY A 299 22.88 13.19 13.00
C GLY A 299 23.65 12.16 13.85
N HIS A 300 24.97 12.08 13.66
CA HIS A 300 25.82 11.20 14.44
C HIS A 300 26.14 11.73 15.85
N MET A 301 25.90 13.02 16.13
CA MET A 301 26.12 13.62 17.46
C MET A 301 25.01 13.27 18.46
N PHE A 302 23.87 12.74 18.01
CA PHE A 302 22.82 12.29 18.91
C PHE A 302 23.21 10.95 19.58
N PRO A 303 22.99 10.81 20.91
CA PRO A 303 23.41 9.62 21.64
C PRO A 303 22.52 8.41 21.36
N GLY A 304 23.13 7.23 21.18
CA GLY A 304 22.52 5.91 21.21
C GLY A 304 21.29 5.76 20.29
N LYS A 305 20.13 5.48 20.87
CA LYS A 305 18.84 5.23 20.19
C LYS A 305 18.28 6.42 19.40
N TYR A 306 18.82 7.63 19.57
CA TYR A 306 18.42 8.84 18.84
C TYR A 306 19.32 9.14 17.63
N LYS A 307 20.28 8.28 17.34
CA LYS A 307 21.13 8.42 16.14
C LYS A 307 20.29 8.33 14.87
N VAL A 308 20.36 9.36 14.04
CA VAL A 308 19.60 9.44 12.79
C VAL A 308 20.53 9.17 11.62
N SER A 309 20.32 8.07 10.92
CA SER A 309 21.01 7.77 9.66
C SER A 309 20.49 8.63 8.52
N LEU A 310 21.36 8.99 7.57
CA LEU A 310 21.03 9.78 6.38
C LEU A 310 20.27 11.09 6.73
N MET A 311 20.78 11.80 7.74
CA MET A 311 20.17 13.05 8.21
C MET A 311 20.12 14.10 7.10
N GLY A 312 21.14 14.12 6.23
CA GLY A 312 21.24 15.02 5.08
C GLY A 312 20.13 14.78 4.05
N ASP A 313 19.86 13.54 3.70
CA ASP A 313 18.77 13.17 2.80
C ASP A 313 17.41 13.56 3.40
N LYS A 314 17.18 13.23 4.68
CA LYS A 314 15.94 13.62 5.39
C LYS A 314 15.75 15.14 5.46
N ALA A 315 16.82 15.88 5.70
CA ALA A 315 16.77 17.35 5.70
C ALA A 315 16.42 17.90 4.31
N TYR A 316 16.95 17.32 3.23
CA TYR A 316 16.64 17.74 1.86
C TYR A 316 15.21 17.41 1.47
N ARG A 317 14.68 16.24 1.84
CA ARG A 317 13.27 15.88 1.66
C ARG A 317 12.35 16.85 2.42
N MET A 318 12.70 17.19 3.67
CA MET A 318 11.96 18.20 4.44
C MET A 318 12.02 19.59 3.79
N ALA A 319 13.18 20.00 3.30
CA ALA A 319 13.36 21.26 2.59
C ALA A 319 12.54 21.33 1.29
N HIS A 320 12.39 20.21 0.59
CA HIS A 320 11.50 20.12 -0.56
C HIS A 320 10.04 20.30 -0.15
N ARG A 321 9.57 19.58 0.88
CA ARG A 321 8.21 19.72 1.42
C ARG A 321 7.89 21.15 1.85
N LEU A 322 8.81 21.82 2.54
CA LEU A 322 8.64 23.23 2.92
C LEU A 322 8.41 24.17 1.73
N LYS A 323 8.93 23.81 0.55
CA LYS A 323 8.75 24.62 -0.68
C LYS A 323 7.46 24.32 -1.43
N THR A 324 6.97 23.08 -1.34
CA THR A 324 5.94 22.55 -2.24
C THR A 324 4.59 22.32 -1.58
N VAL A 325 4.53 22.35 -0.24
CA VAL A 325 3.33 22.02 0.54
C VAL A 325 2.64 23.28 1.00
N ASP A 326 1.39 23.48 0.62
CA ASP A 326 0.59 24.67 0.95
C ASP A 326 -0.60 24.37 1.86
N SER A 327 -0.95 23.12 2.03
CA SER A 327 -2.04 22.64 2.86
C SER A 327 -1.65 21.35 3.59
N LEU A 328 -2.48 20.92 4.55
CA LEU A 328 -2.31 19.61 5.18
C LEU A 328 -2.56 18.47 4.18
N ASP A 329 -3.46 18.67 3.23
CA ASP A 329 -3.73 17.72 2.17
C ASP A 329 -2.52 17.56 1.24
N ASP A 330 -1.84 18.67 0.89
CA ASP A 330 -0.55 18.61 0.19
C ASP A 330 0.54 17.92 1.03
N MET A 331 0.53 18.13 2.36
CA MET A 331 1.45 17.42 3.26
C MET A 331 1.24 15.92 3.16
N TYR A 332 -0.01 15.45 3.25
CA TYR A 332 -0.34 14.04 3.10
C TYR A 332 0.13 13.50 1.73
N ARG A 333 -0.21 14.17 0.63
CA ARG A 333 0.24 13.80 -0.72
C ARG A 333 1.76 13.66 -0.82
N SER A 334 2.49 14.59 -0.20
CA SER A 334 3.96 14.54 -0.16
C SER A 334 4.53 13.39 0.67
N LEU A 335 3.71 12.75 1.51
CA LEU A 335 4.09 11.58 2.31
C LEU A 335 3.79 10.26 1.61
N VAL A 336 2.81 10.25 0.69
CA VAL A 336 2.39 9.04 -0.03
C VAL A 336 2.87 8.98 -1.48
N ALA A 337 3.31 10.11 -2.05
CA ALA A 337 3.82 10.20 -3.42
C ALA A 337 5.32 10.46 -3.44
N GLU A 338 6.08 9.58 -4.08
CA GLU A 338 7.50 9.78 -4.34
C GLU A 338 7.71 10.88 -5.39
N GLY A 339 8.58 11.84 -5.08
CA GLY A 339 8.86 12.95 -5.99
C GLY A 339 7.71 13.92 -6.19
N TYR A 340 6.84 14.08 -5.20
CA TYR A 340 5.73 15.02 -5.25
C TYR A 340 6.18 16.42 -5.70
N ARG A 341 5.59 16.91 -6.82
CA ARG A 341 5.96 18.18 -7.47
C ARG A 341 7.45 18.30 -7.83
N GLU A 342 8.12 17.21 -8.13
CA GLU A 342 9.46 17.16 -8.70
C GLU A 342 9.40 16.91 -10.21
N GLU A 343 10.54 17.10 -10.89
CA GLU A 343 10.67 16.78 -12.31
C GLU A 343 10.39 15.28 -12.56
N SER A 344 9.58 15.00 -13.56
CA SER A 344 9.24 13.63 -13.94
C SER A 344 10.45 12.90 -14.52
N LEU A 345 10.64 11.67 -14.07
CA LEU A 345 11.61 10.76 -14.69
C LEU A 345 11.09 10.19 -16.01
N VAL A 346 9.78 10.16 -16.20
CA VAL A 346 9.12 9.67 -17.42
C VAL A 346 9.16 10.75 -18.48
N ILE A 347 9.64 10.41 -19.68
CA ILE A 347 9.69 11.30 -20.82
C ILE A 347 8.45 11.17 -21.70
N ASN A 348 8.08 12.25 -22.39
CA ASN A 348 6.92 12.33 -23.27
C ASN A 348 5.59 12.01 -22.55
N ASN A 349 5.48 12.40 -21.29
CA ASN A 349 4.23 12.44 -20.55
C ASN A 349 3.55 13.80 -20.88
N GLU A 350 2.40 13.76 -21.53
CA GLU A 350 1.75 14.96 -22.08
C GLU A 350 0.72 15.55 -21.12
N VAL A 351 0.12 14.71 -20.28
CA VAL A 351 -1.02 15.07 -19.43
C VAL A 351 -0.77 14.68 -17.97
N ILE A 352 -1.10 15.58 -17.06
CA ILE A 352 -1.18 15.27 -15.64
C ILE A 352 -2.54 14.62 -15.39
N LEU A 353 -2.52 13.32 -15.15
CA LEU A 353 -3.73 12.57 -14.83
C LEU A 353 -4.22 12.91 -13.41
N LYS A 354 -5.53 12.96 -13.25
CA LYS A 354 -6.17 13.10 -11.95
C LYS A 354 -6.31 11.73 -11.28
N THR A 355 -6.22 11.73 -9.95
CA THR A 355 -6.49 10.56 -9.12
C THR A 355 -7.63 10.86 -8.14
N LYS A 356 -8.08 9.88 -7.37
CA LYS A 356 -9.05 10.11 -6.29
C LYS A 356 -8.56 11.12 -5.24
N LEU A 357 -7.24 11.25 -5.07
CA LEU A 357 -6.65 12.26 -4.19
C LEU A 357 -6.88 13.69 -4.67
N ASP A 358 -7.23 13.89 -5.95
CA ASP A 358 -7.53 15.20 -6.52
C ASP A 358 -9.02 15.58 -6.38
N ASN A 359 -9.86 14.64 -5.94
CA ASN A 359 -11.27 14.88 -5.65
C ASN A 359 -11.47 15.26 -4.18
N HIS A 360 -11.35 16.57 -3.89
CA HIS A 360 -11.54 17.09 -2.53
C HIS A 360 -13.00 17.06 -2.06
N ASP A 361 -13.95 17.05 -2.97
CA ASP A 361 -15.38 17.09 -2.62
C ASP A 361 -15.82 15.82 -1.88
N SER A 362 -15.25 14.67 -2.24
CA SER A 362 -15.56 13.37 -1.62
C SER A 362 -15.19 13.26 -0.13
N ILE A 363 -14.34 14.17 0.37
CA ILE A 363 -13.84 14.16 1.76
C ILE A 363 -14.14 15.47 2.50
N SER A 364 -14.79 16.44 1.83
CA SER A 364 -15.03 17.80 2.36
C SER A 364 -15.83 17.82 3.66
N ASN A 365 -16.65 16.79 3.89
CA ASN A 365 -17.50 16.65 5.07
C ASN A 365 -16.83 15.88 6.23
N ILE A 366 -15.53 15.60 6.13
CA ILE A 366 -14.74 15.00 7.21
C ILE A 366 -13.87 16.09 7.84
N ASP A 367 -14.21 16.50 9.05
CA ASP A 367 -13.57 17.64 9.72
C ASP A 367 -12.12 17.32 10.14
N GLU A 368 -11.90 16.15 10.76
CA GLU A 368 -10.61 15.77 11.32
C GLU A 368 -9.64 15.32 10.23
N SER A 369 -8.48 15.93 10.20
CA SER A 369 -7.44 15.71 9.18
C SER A 369 -6.94 14.27 9.11
N GLU A 370 -6.78 13.64 10.28
CA GLU A 370 -6.34 12.23 10.37
C GLU A 370 -7.42 11.31 9.79
N HIS A 371 -8.70 11.58 10.02
CA HIS A 371 -9.79 10.85 9.40
C HIS A 371 -9.79 11.03 7.87
N ARG A 372 -9.52 12.26 7.35
CA ARG A 372 -9.37 12.47 5.89
C ARG A 372 -8.24 11.64 5.30
N MET A 373 -7.06 11.62 5.97
CA MET A 373 -5.93 10.79 5.53
C MET A 373 -6.27 9.31 5.53
N MET A 374 -6.97 8.82 6.58
CA MET A 374 -7.43 7.43 6.67
C MET A 374 -8.42 7.09 5.57
N LEU A 375 -9.34 8.01 5.23
CA LEU A 375 -10.30 7.82 4.15
C LEU A 375 -9.59 7.79 2.78
N TRP A 376 -8.65 8.69 2.52
CA TRP A 376 -7.84 8.63 1.30
C TRP A 376 -7.07 7.33 1.17
N ASP A 377 -6.42 6.87 2.24
CA ASP A 377 -5.75 5.56 2.21
C ASP A 377 -6.75 4.43 1.92
N SER A 378 -7.93 4.46 2.52
CA SER A 378 -8.97 3.45 2.29
C SER A 378 -9.53 3.47 0.85
N LEU A 379 -9.50 4.64 0.17
CA LEU A 379 -9.98 4.82 -1.19
C LEU A 379 -8.90 4.55 -2.27
N THR A 380 -7.60 4.60 -1.91
CA THR A 380 -6.49 4.55 -2.87
C THR A 380 -5.45 3.49 -2.48
N TYR A 381 -4.69 3.72 -1.43
CA TYR A 381 -3.59 2.86 -0.99
C TYR A 381 -4.05 1.45 -0.60
N LEU A 382 -5.17 1.34 0.11
CA LEU A 382 -5.72 0.05 0.52
C LEU A 382 -6.06 -0.84 -0.70
N PRO A 383 -6.91 -0.43 -1.66
CA PRO A 383 -7.24 -1.29 -2.80
C PRO A 383 -6.10 -1.46 -3.81
N ASP A 384 -5.28 -0.43 -4.05
CA ASP A 384 -4.34 -0.41 -5.17
C ASP A 384 -2.94 -0.89 -4.80
N ASP A 385 -2.55 -0.82 -3.52
CA ASP A 385 -1.30 -1.34 -2.99
C ASP A 385 -1.54 -2.58 -2.11
N ILE A 386 -2.14 -2.38 -0.92
CA ILE A 386 -2.20 -3.42 0.12
C ILE A 386 -2.97 -4.65 -0.35
N LEU A 387 -4.20 -4.48 -0.83
CA LEU A 387 -5.04 -5.60 -1.26
C LEU A 387 -4.53 -6.24 -2.55
N THR A 388 -4.05 -5.43 -3.49
CA THR A 388 -3.39 -5.92 -4.71
C THR A 388 -2.18 -6.78 -4.37
N LYS A 389 -1.33 -6.32 -3.45
CA LYS A 389 -0.15 -7.07 -3.00
C LYS A 389 -0.51 -8.43 -2.42
N VAL A 390 -1.44 -8.43 -1.46
CA VAL A 390 -1.82 -9.66 -0.74
C VAL A 390 -2.50 -10.65 -1.69
N ASP A 391 -3.46 -10.19 -2.49
CA ASP A 391 -4.18 -11.05 -3.44
C ASP A 391 -3.24 -11.65 -4.49
N ARG A 392 -2.41 -10.83 -5.16
CA ARG A 392 -1.51 -11.32 -6.21
C ARG A 392 -0.45 -12.29 -5.68
N ALA A 393 0.18 -11.96 -4.55
CA ALA A 393 1.18 -12.81 -3.92
C ALA A 393 0.60 -14.17 -3.51
N ALA A 394 -0.61 -14.19 -2.95
CA ALA A 394 -1.27 -15.39 -2.47
C ALA A 394 -1.85 -16.21 -3.65
N MET A 395 -2.57 -15.57 -4.57
CA MET A 395 -3.13 -16.26 -5.74
C MET A 395 -2.04 -16.84 -6.65
N GLY A 396 -0.88 -16.20 -6.73
CA GLY A 396 0.28 -16.73 -7.47
C GLY A 396 0.79 -18.09 -6.99
N VAL A 397 0.41 -18.49 -5.77
CA VAL A 397 0.70 -19.84 -5.22
C VAL A 397 -0.57 -20.66 -4.97
N GLY A 398 -1.75 -20.17 -5.40
CA GLY A 398 -3.03 -20.86 -5.21
C GLY A 398 -3.52 -20.85 -3.77
N LEU A 399 -3.22 -19.78 -3.00
CA LEU A 399 -3.73 -19.52 -1.65
C LEU A 399 -4.80 -18.44 -1.71
N GLU A 400 -5.99 -18.71 -1.18
CA GLU A 400 -7.02 -17.69 -0.99
C GLU A 400 -6.74 -16.90 0.29
N THR A 401 -6.79 -15.58 0.22
CA THR A 401 -6.73 -14.71 1.41
C THR A 401 -8.10 -14.16 1.74
N ARG A 402 -8.40 -14.05 3.04
CA ARG A 402 -9.61 -13.45 3.59
C ARG A 402 -9.23 -12.42 4.65
N ILE A 403 -9.92 -11.28 4.64
CA ILE A 403 -9.54 -10.13 5.46
C ILE A 403 -10.74 -9.70 6.32
N PRO A 404 -10.82 -10.15 7.59
CA PRO A 404 -11.98 -9.87 8.44
C PRO A 404 -12.25 -8.38 8.70
N PHE A 405 -11.24 -7.53 8.66
CA PHE A 405 -11.40 -6.08 8.79
C PHE A 405 -12.16 -5.45 7.62
N LEU A 406 -12.21 -6.09 6.44
CA LEU A 406 -12.95 -5.62 5.27
C LEU A 406 -14.46 -5.95 5.30
N ASP A 407 -14.93 -6.67 6.32
CA ASP A 407 -16.37 -6.83 6.52
C ASP A 407 -17.03 -5.45 6.64
N HIS A 408 -18.06 -5.18 5.82
CA HIS A 408 -18.67 -3.86 5.77
C HIS A 408 -19.16 -3.39 7.14
N ARG A 409 -19.61 -4.29 8.02
CA ARG A 409 -20.06 -3.97 9.37
C ARG A 409 -18.90 -3.48 10.25
N VAL A 410 -17.70 -4.06 10.07
CA VAL A 410 -16.47 -3.58 10.74
C VAL A 410 -16.08 -2.21 10.21
N VAL A 411 -16.12 -2.02 8.90
CA VAL A 411 -15.81 -0.73 8.24
C VAL A 411 -16.77 0.36 8.69
N GLU A 412 -18.08 0.11 8.63
CA GLU A 412 -19.10 1.06 9.05
C GLU A 412 -18.95 1.43 10.53
N LEU A 413 -18.71 0.44 11.40
CA LEU A 413 -18.44 0.67 12.82
C LEU A 413 -17.15 1.49 13.04
N ALA A 414 -16.08 1.19 12.31
CA ALA A 414 -14.83 1.93 12.41
C ALA A 414 -15.03 3.43 12.11
N TRP A 415 -15.88 3.77 11.14
CA TRP A 415 -16.21 5.17 10.84
C TRP A 415 -17.14 5.84 11.84
N MET A 416 -17.84 5.08 12.69
CA MET A 416 -18.60 5.62 13.83
C MET A 416 -17.72 5.90 15.06
N LEU A 417 -16.44 5.56 15.04
CA LEU A 417 -15.51 5.87 16.13
C LEU A 417 -14.94 7.28 15.99
N PRO A 418 -15.02 8.14 17.04
CA PRO A 418 -14.32 9.41 17.06
C PRO A 418 -12.81 9.21 17.01
N LEU A 419 -12.07 10.17 16.46
CA LEU A 419 -10.61 10.07 16.31
C LEU A 419 -9.88 9.72 17.60
N LYS A 420 -10.30 10.31 18.73
CA LYS A 420 -9.74 10.03 20.06
C LYS A 420 -9.87 8.57 20.51
N MET A 421 -10.78 7.80 19.91
CA MET A 421 -10.91 6.35 20.13
C MET A 421 -10.13 5.52 19.09
N LYS A 422 -9.63 6.11 18.03
CA LYS A 422 -8.72 5.44 17.09
C LYS A 422 -7.26 5.69 17.45
N ILE A 423 -6.96 6.97 17.77
CA ILE A 423 -5.61 7.43 18.14
C ILE A 423 -5.65 8.01 19.55
N LYS A 424 -5.01 7.34 20.50
CA LYS A 424 -4.98 7.74 21.91
C LYS A 424 -3.53 7.83 22.41
N ASN A 425 -3.19 8.91 23.09
CA ASN A 425 -1.83 9.17 23.60
C ASN A 425 -0.71 9.12 22.53
N GLY A 426 -1.05 9.40 21.28
CA GLY A 426 -0.11 9.36 20.16
C GLY A 426 0.14 7.97 19.60
N GLU A 427 -0.68 6.99 19.96
CA GLU A 427 -0.67 5.62 19.42
C GLU A 427 -1.98 5.32 18.71
N GLY A 428 -1.87 4.73 17.51
CA GLY A 428 -3.02 4.28 16.73
C GLY A 428 -3.57 2.93 17.20
N LYS A 429 -4.73 2.57 16.62
CA LYS A 429 -5.38 1.26 16.82
C LYS A 429 -5.84 1.02 18.26
N TRP A 430 -6.17 2.08 19.00
CA TRP A 430 -6.53 1.93 20.41
C TRP A 430 -7.64 0.89 20.65
N PRO A 431 -8.79 0.86 19.95
CA PRO A 431 -9.84 -0.12 20.24
C PRO A 431 -9.41 -1.55 19.89
N VAL A 432 -8.60 -1.72 18.85
CA VAL A 432 -8.03 -3.01 18.44
C VAL A 432 -7.09 -3.54 19.52
N ARG A 433 -6.24 -2.67 20.10
CA ARG A 433 -5.36 -2.99 21.22
C ARG A 433 -6.14 -3.37 22.48
N GLU A 434 -7.18 -2.61 22.85
CA GLU A 434 -8.00 -2.91 24.04
C GLU A 434 -8.69 -4.28 23.95
N ILE A 435 -9.11 -4.69 22.74
CA ILE A 435 -9.62 -6.05 22.52
C ILE A 435 -8.48 -7.07 22.65
N LEU A 436 -7.37 -6.83 21.95
CA LEU A 436 -6.22 -7.76 21.94
C LEU A 436 -5.69 -8.04 23.35
N TYR A 437 -5.60 -7.03 24.22
CA TYR A 437 -5.09 -7.19 25.59
C TYR A 437 -5.98 -8.05 26.51
N LYS A 438 -7.20 -8.40 26.09
CA LYS A 438 -8.02 -9.41 26.77
C LYS A 438 -7.51 -10.82 26.52
N TYR A 439 -6.73 -11.04 25.45
CA TYR A 439 -6.27 -12.34 24.98
C TYR A 439 -4.75 -12.52 25.05
N VAL A 440 -3.99 -11.44 24.86
CA VAL A 440 -2.52 -11.45 24.81
C VAL A 440 -1.97 -10.39 25.75
N PRO A 441 -1.01 -10.73 26.63
CA PRO A 441 -0.35 -9.77 27.51
C PRO A 441 0.29 -8.61 26.72
N ARG A 442 0.20 -7.41 27.27
CA ARG A 442 0.76 -6.19 26.65
C ARG A 442 2.24 -6.33 26.30
N ASP A 443 3.01 -6.93 27.18
CA ASP A 443 4.48 -7.08 27.02
C ASP A 443 4.87 -7.87 25.76
N LEU A 444 3.99 -8.73 25.25
CA LEU A 444 4.22 -9.45 24.00
C LEU A 444 3.91 -8.60 22.75
N ILE A 445 3.16 -7.50 22.90
CA ILE A 445 2.68 -6.66 21.80
C ILE A 445 3.36 -5.29 21.78
N GLU A 446 3.60 -4.67 22.96
CA GLU A 446 4.15 -3.32 23.10
C GLU A 446 5.64 -3.30 22.79
N ARG A 447 5.95 -3.01 21.54
CA ARG A 447 7.32 -2.91 21.03
C ARG A 447 7.41 -1.86 19.90
N PRO A 448 8.61 -1.33 19.63
CA PRO A 448 8.79 -0.51 18.44
C PRO A 448 8.37 -1.29 17.18
N LYS A 449 7.46 -0.72 16.38
CA LYS A 449 7.01 -1.34 15.13
C LYS A 449 8.20 -1.41 14.17
N ALA A 450 8.63 -2.62 13.82
CA ALA A 450 9.42 -2.88 12.63
C ALA A 450 8.41 -3.18 11.50
N GLY A 451 8.54 -2.56 10.33
CA GLY A 451 7.66 -2.86 9.22
C GLY A 451 8.06 -4.17 8.54
N PHE A 452 7.17 -4.75 7.74
CA PHE A 452 7.42 -5.91 6.86
C PHE A 452 8.32 -5.50 5.67
N ALA A 453 9.36 -4.69 5.99
CA ALA A 453 10.27 -4.10 5.01
C ALA A 453 11.46 -5.01 4.76
N VAL A 454 11.92 -5.05 3.52
CA VAL A 454 13.15 -5.71 3.09
C VAL A 454 14.23 -4.68 2.75
N PRO A 455 15.51 -4.97 2.99
CA PRO A 455 16.60 -4.01 2.77
C PRO A 455 17.00 -3.88 1.29
N VAL A 456 16.02 -3.70 0.40
CA VAL A 456 16.23 -3.61 -1.06
C VAL A 456 17.32 -2.59 -1.43
N GLY A 457 17.35 -1.45 -0.74
CA GLY A 457 18.38 -0.44 -0.98
C GLY A 457 19.79 -0.92 -0.67
N GLN A 458 19.97 -1.80 0.32
CA GLN A 458 21.27 -2.43 0.60
C GLN A 458 21.56 -3.51 -0.45
N TRP A 459 20.56 -4.30 -0.85
CA TRP A 459 20.73 -5.32 -1.89
C TRP A 459 21.11 -4.72 -3.24
N MET A 460 20.55 -3.58 -3.62
CA MET A 460 20.95 -2.85 -4.84
C MET A 460 22.40 -2.33 -4.79
N ARG A 461 22.97 -2.09 -3.61
CA ARG A 461 24.38 -1.77 -3.45
C ARG A 461 25.28 -3.00 -3.34
N GLY A 462 24.71 -4.17 -3.14
CA GLY A 462 25.36 -5.46 -2.92
C GLY A 462 24.94 -6.52 -3.94
N PRO A 463 24.23 -7.57 -3.51
CA PRO A 463 23.96 -8.75 -4.36
C PRO A 463 23.12 -8.46 -5.60
N LEU A 464 22.26 -7.43 -5.60
CA LEU A 464 21.47 -7.03 -6.78
C LEU A 464 22.16 -5.98 -7.65
N LYS A 465 23.39 -5.58 -7.35
CA LYS A 465 24.05 -4.46 -8.03
C LYS A 465 24.22 -4.70 -9.52
N ASP A 466 24.64 -5.89 -9.93
CA ASP A 466 24.90 -6.19 -11.32
C ASP A 466 23.59 -6.26 -12.12
N TRP A 467 22.58 -6.95 -11.59
CA TRP A 467 21.23 -6.98 -12.16
C TRP A 467 20.62 -5.56 -12.29
N ALA A 468 20.73 -4.74 -11.25
CA ALA A 468 20.24 -3.37 -11.29
C ALA A 468 21.01 -2.51 -12.30
N SER A 469 22.34 -2.68 -12.39
CA SER A 469 23.18 -1.94 -13.34
C SER A 469 22.86 -2.29 -14.80
N GLU A 470 22.49 -3.54 -15.08
CA GLU A 470 22.07 -3.99 -16.40
C GLU A 470 20.74 -3.35 -16.81
N LEU A 471 19.72 -3.42 -15.93
CA LEU A 471 18.40 -2.85 -16.19
C LEU A 471 18.41 -1.31 -16.27
N LEU A 472 19.30 -0.66 -15.51
CA LEU A 472 19.44 0.80 -15.49
C LEU A 472 20.50 1.31 -16.49
N HIS A 473 21.09 0.44 -17.34
CA HIS A 473 22.13 0.86 -18.26
C HIS A 473 21.66 1.97 -19.19
N GLU A 474 22.48 3.02 -19.36
CA GLU A 474 22.10 4.24 -20.09
C GLU A 474 21.59 3.97 -21.51
N GLU A 475 22.31 3.14 -22.28
CA GLU A 475 21.92 2.81 -23.65
C GLU A 475 20.60 2.04 -23.71
N ARG A 476 20.33 1.18 -22.71
CA ARG A 476 19.07 0.47 -22.58
C ARG A 476 17.91 1.43 -22.32
N ILE A 477 18.03 2.29 -21.30
CA ILE A 477 17.02 3.29 -20.94
C ILE A 477 16.74 4.21 -22.13
N ARG A 478 17.79 4.66 -22.85
CA ARG A 478 17.68 5.51 -24.03
C ARG A 478 16.96 4.81 -25.19
N ARG A 479 17.32 3.56 -25.47
CA ARG A 479 16.69 2.77 -26.53
C ARG A 479 15.21 2.50 -26.25
N GLU A 480 14.85 2.23 -25.02
CA GLU A 480 13.47 1.94 -24.61
C GLU A 480 12.62 3.21 -24.55
N GLY A 481 13.21 4.35 -24.23
CA GLY A 481 12.60 5.67 -24.37
C GLY A 481 11.42 5.95 -23.44
N TYR A 482 11.39 5.35 -22.24
CA TYR A 482 10.37 5.66 -21.22
C TYR A 482 10.89 6.64 -20.18
N PHE A 483 12.14 6.54 -19.79
CA PHE A 483 12.76 7.36 -18.74
C PHE A 483 13.88 8.25 -19.30
N ASN A 484 14.14 9.36 -18.60
CA ASN A 484 15.29 10.21 -18.87
C ASN A 484 16.59 9.49 -18.46
N PRO A 485 17.48 9.10 -19.41
CA PRO A 485 18.65 8.29 -19.10
C PRO A 485 19.65 9.01 -18.18
N GLU A 486 19.85 10.32 -18.39
CA GLU A 486 20.79 11.11 -17.61
C GLU A 486 20.37 11.21 -16.15
N LEU A 487 19.07 11.46 -15.89
CA LEU A 487 18.51 11.50 -14.53
C LEU A 487 18.58 10.12 -13.85
N VAL A 488 18.25 9.05 -14.56
CA VAL A 488 18.34 7.68 -14.02
C VAL A 488 19.77 7.37 -13.62
N GLN A 489 20.77 7.67 -14.47
CA GLN A 489 22.17 7.45 -14.15
C GLN A 489 22.63 8.28 -12.95
N GLN A 490 22.19 9.54 -12.88
CA GLN A 490 22.49 10.40 -11.72
C GLN A 490 21.96 9.80 -10.41
N LEU A 491 20.70 9.35 -10.38
CA LEU A 491 20.10 8.73 -9.20
C LEU A 491 20.85 7.45 -8.81
N TRP A 492 21.19 6.61 -9.81
CA TRP A 492 21.92 5.36 -9.58
C TRP A 492 23.29 5.60 -8.95
N GLN A 493 24.10 6.51 -9.52
CA GLN A 493 25.41 6.85 -8.97
C GLN A 493 25.33 7.46 -7.56
N GLN A 494 24.34 8.33 -7.33
CA GLN A 494 24.10 8.88 -6.00
C GLN A 494 23.72 7.80 -4.99
N HIS A 495 22.87 6.84 -5.38
CA HIS A 495 22.49 5.72 -4.51
C HIS A 495 23.70 4.84 -4.18
N LEU A 496 24.51 4.47 -5.18
CA LEU A 496 25.72 3.67 -4.99
C LEU A 496 26.74 4.36 -4.06
N SER A 497 26.77 5.69 -4.05
CA SER A 497 27.68 6.45 -3.15
C SER A 497 27.31 6.31 -1.66
N GLY A 498 26.13 5.80 -1.33
CA GLY A 498 25.60 5.68 0.04
C GLY A 498 25.22 7.00 0.71
N LYS A 499 25.34 8.14 0.00
CA LYS A 499 25.00 9.48 0.53
C LYS A 499 23.52 9.82 0.41
N TYR A 500 22.82 9.20 -0.54
CA TYR A 500 21.41 9.40 -0.81
C TYR A 500 20.70 8.05 -0.84
N ASP A 501 19.45 8.05 -0.40
CA ASP A 501 18.57 6.89 -0.49
C ASP A 501 17.53 7.10 -1.59
N TRP A 502 17.83 6.61 -2.79
CA TRP A 502 16.94 6.60 -3.94
C TRP A 502 16.23 5.27 -4.13
N THR A 503 16.19 4.44 -3.08
CA THR A 503 15.60 3.09 -3.12
C THR A 503 14.21 3.09 -3.74
N PRO A 504 13.22 3.91 -3.33
CA PRO A 504 11.89 3.79 -3.89
C PRO A 504 11.85 4.06 -5.41
N ARG A 505 12.49 5.13 -5.85
CA ARG A 505 12.49 5.50 -7.28
C ARG A 505 13.24 4.51 -8.16
N LEU A 506 14.41 4.07 -7.73
CA LEU A 506 15.21 3.10 -8.49
C LEU A 506 14.53 1.74 -8.51
N TRP A 507 13.93 1.33 -7.40
CA TRP A 507 13.18 0.10 -7.32
C TRP A 507 11.96 0.12 -8.24
N ALA A 508 11.24 1.24 -8.32
CA ALA A 508 10.14 1.39 -9.26
C ALA A 508 10.61 1.25 -10.72
N ILE A 509 11.72 1.89 -11.09
CA ILE A 509 12.28 1.72 -12.45
C ILE A 509 12.66 0.26 -12.70
N LEU A 510 13.31 -0.40 -11.75
CA LEU A 510 13.74 -1.80 -11.88
C LEU A 510 12.54 -2.75 -12.04
N MET A 511 11.48 -2.56 -11.25
CA MET A 511 10.26 -3.37 -11.37
C MET A 511 9.55 -3.12 -12.70
N PHE A 512 9.49 -1.88 -13.17
CA PHE A 512 8.97 -1.58 -14.51
C PHE A 512 9.81 -2.25 -15.61
N GLN A 513 11.14 -2.13 -15.56
CA GLN A 513 12.03 -2.72 -16.55
C GLN A 513 11.93 -4.25 -16.57
N SER A 514 11.91 -4.87 -15.40
CA SER A 514 11.76 -6.32 -15.28
C SER A 514 10.38 -6.80 -15.76
N TRP A 515 9.31 -6.04 -15.46
CA TRP A 515 7.97 -6.35 -15.96
C TRP A 515 7.91 -6.22 -17.50
N LYS A 516 8.54 -5.20 -18.05
CA LYS A 516 8.57 -4.95 -19.50
C LYS A 516 9.30 -6.05 -20.26
N GLU A 517 10.29 -6.72 -19.68
CA GLU A 517 10.96 -7.87 -20.31
C GLU A 517 10.00 -9.05 -20.57
N GLY A 518 8.90 -9.14 -19.81
CA GLY A 518 7.87 -10.16 -19.95
C GLY A 518 6.74 -9.80 -20.92
N LEU A 519 6.80 -8.62 -21.58
CA LEU A 519 5.85 -8.20 -22.60
C LEU A 519 6.23 -8.77 -23.97
#